data_b99b649c6801ca4e047e937672aa8274
#
_entry.id   b99b649c6801ca4e047e937672aa8274
#
_cell.length_a   1.000
_cell.length_b   1.000
_cell.length_c   1.000
_cell.angle_alpha   90.00
_cell.angle_beta   90.00
_cell.angle_gamma   90.00
#
_symmetry.space_group_name_H-M   'P 1'
#
loop_
_entity.id
_entity.type
_entity.pdbx_description
1 polymer ?
#
loop_
_entity_poly.entity_id
_entity_poly.type
_entity_poly.pdbx_seq_one_letter_code
_entity_poly.pdbx_strand_id
1 'polypeptide(L)'
;MHLDRLEESAPGKAGRREWVGLGVLALACLVYVMDLTVLHLAVPKLSADLEPTSAQLLWIIDIYGFVVAGSLITMGTLGDRIGRRRLLLIGAAGFAAVSGFAAFSTSSGMLIAARALMGVAGATLAPSTLSLVFVMFEDARQRSIAVGWWIAAFSAGAAVGPVLGGVLLEHFWWGSVFLLALPVMALLLILGPRLLPEYRDPNARRLDIRSAGLSLLAVLAVIFALKEVTQSGWGSSALAGLVAACLAGGSFIRRQRRLANPLIDLDMFRRRVFNVALATNVIAIFIAVGYFLFVAQYLQLVVGLSPFAAGIWSLPSAAGFVVGSTVAPRFIHRLRPGLVIGSCMTLASLGLGLLAQVGVWGELGVVVPASVLIALAFAPVLNLTTELIVGSAPREKAGAASGIAETGSELGGAMGLAILGSLGVAIYRSALGAQIPPGVPDDALTTALDTLGGASAVAGRLPASVGQPLLQAAQDAFTTGLRVTAAVSAVVALMVSVPAVMTLRGIAPRDQETSQPVSTTQAGGVPGTSSRGAGSKSGSAASAASTWSRRTPMRKRIASR
;
A
#
# COMPACT_ATOMS: atom_id res chain seq x y z
N MET A 1 -29.53 34.23 -35.35
CA MET A 1 -29.30 35.13 -34.20
C MET A 1 -29.75 34.34 -32.97
N HIS A 2 -28.88 33.58 -32.39
CA HIS A 2 -28.83 33.06 -31.01
C HIS A 2 -27.66 32.06 -30.95
N LEU A 3 -26.43 32.62 -30.88
CA LEU A 3 -25.29 31.90 -30.32
C LEU A 3 -25.32 32.27 -28.85
N ASP A 4 -26.11 31.55 -28.07
CA ASP A 4 -26.01 31.61 -26.61
C ASP A 4 -24.68 30.98 -26.21
N ARG A 5 -23.87 31.83 -25.63
CA ARG A 5 -22.61 31.55 -24.96
C ARG A 5 -22.84 30.41 -23.96
N LEU A 6 -22.24 29.29 -24.23
CA LEU A 6 -21.85 28.39 -23.17
C LEU A 6 -20.76 29.13 -22.35
N GLU A 7 -21.19 29.93 -21.38
CA GLU A 7 -20.33 30.33 -20.29
C GLU A 7 -19.90 29.05 -19.59
N GLU A 8 -18.71 28.56 -19.91
CA GLU A 8 -17.97 27.68 -19.00
C GLU A 8 -17.82 28.46 -17.69
N SER A 9 -18.73 28.23 -16.76
CA SER A 9 -18.62 28.75 -15.40
C SER A 9 -17.28 28.28 -14.84
N ALA A 10 -16.42 29.23 -14.49
CA ALA A 10 -15.14 28.93 -13.85
C ALA A 10 -15.38 27.94 -12.69
N PRO A 11 -14.56 26.87 -12.56
CA PRO A 11 -14.76 25.87 -11.52
C PRO A 11 -14.88 26.54 -10.15
N GLY A 12 -15.96 26.20 -9.44
CA GLY A 12 -16.27 26.82 -8.15
C GLY A 12 -15.14 26.59 -7.15
N LYS A 13 -14.70 27.67 -6.48
CA LYS A 13 -13.72 27.52 -5.39
C LYS A 13 -14.39 26.79 -4.23
N ALA A 14 -13.70 25.78 -3.68
CA ALA A 14 -14.13 25.07 -2.49
C ALA A 14 -14.25 26.02 -1.29
N GLY A 15 -15.37 25.93 -0.58
CA GLY A 15 -15.66 26.75 0.59
C GLY A 15 -15.21 26.06 1.91
N ARG A 16 -15.62 26.65 3.03
CA ARG A 16 -15.29 26.14 4.37
C ARG A 16 -15.82 24.71 4.59
N ARG A 17 -16.95 24.36 4.01
CA ARG A 17 -17.57 23.04 4.14
C ARG A 17 -16.68 21.93 3.55
N GLU A 18 -16.14 22.15 2.37
CA GLU A 18 -15.26 21.21 1.66
C GLU A 18 -13.94 21.01 2.42
N TRP A 19 -13.35 22.08 2.94
CA TRP A 19 -12.11 21.99 3.74
C TRP A 19 -12.31 21.28 5.08
N VAL A 20 -13.43 21.50 5.78
CA VAL A 20 -13.78 20.73 6.99
C VAL A 20 -14.05 19.29 6.65
N GLY A 21 -14.75 19.02 5.53
CA GLY A 21 -14.95 17.66 5.01
C GLY A 21 -13.64 16.94 4.73
N LEU A 22 -12.67 17.62 4.11
CA LEU A 22 -11.31 17.09 3.91
C LEU A 22 -10.64 16.73 5.24
N GLY A 23 -10.78 17.56 6.26
CA GLY A 23 -10.25 17.27 7.60
C GLY A 23 -10.80 15.97 8.18
N VAL A 24 -12.11 15.73 8.04
CA VAL A 24 -12.75 14.48 8.49
C VAL A 24 -12.27 13.27 7.68
N LEU A 25 -12.11 13.41 6.37
CA LEU A 25 -11.56 12.36 5.51
C LEU A 25 -10.08 12.06 5.86
N ALA A 26 -9.30 13.10 6.09
CA ALA A 26 -7.89 12.98 6.47
C ALA A 26 -7.71 12.26 7.82
N LEU A 27 -8.58 12.53 8.80
CA LEU A 27 -8.59 11.82 10.08
C LEU A 27 -8.92 10.33 9.91
N ALA A 28 -9.85 9.98 9.02
CA ALA A 28 -10.17 8.59 8.73
C ALA A 28 -8.98 7.85 8.10
N CYS A 29 -8.25 8.51 7.17
CA CYS A 29 -7.03 7.97 6.57
C CYS A 29 -5.89 7.83 7.60
N LEU A 30 -5.75 8.80 8.49
CA LEU A 30 -4.76 8.77 9.57
C LEU A 30 -4.98 7.54 10.47
N VAL A 31 -6.23 7.29 10.91
CA VAL A 31 -6.57 6.14 11.75
C VAL A 31 -6.36 4.81 11.00
N TYR A 32 -6.71 4.76 9.72
CA TYR A 32 -6.48 3.59 8.87
C TYR A 32 -5.00 3.15 8.87
N VAL A 33 -4.06 4.10 8.70
CA VAL A 33 -2.62 3.80 8.73
C VAL A 33 -2.11 3.57 10.15
N MET A 34 -2.63 4.32 11.10
CA MET A 34 -2.26 4.19 12.50
C MET A 34 -2.54 2.78 13.03
N ASP A 35 -3.67 2.16 12.65
CA ASP A 35 -4.00 0.77 13.01
C ASP A 35 -2.94 -0.24 12.56
N LEU A 36 -2.31 -0.02 11.40
CA LEU A 36 -1.21 -0.84 10.91
C LEU A 36 0.07 -0.71 11.77
N THR A 37 0.39 0.48 12.22
CA THR A 37 1.66 0.78 12.91
C THR A 37 1.59 0.53 14.41
N VAL A 38 0.46 0.87 15.05
CA VAL A 38 0.26 0.72 16.50
C VAL A 38 0.30 -0.74 16.92
N LEU A 39 -0.26 -1.64 16.12
CA LEU A 39 -0.31 -3.06 16.45
C LEU A 39 1.08 -3.67 16.67
N HIS A 40 2.09 -3.22 15.94
CA HIS A 40 3.47 -3.70 16.13
C HIS A 40 4.00 -3.41 17.55
N LEU A 41 3.63 -2.28 18.13
CA LEU A 41 3.97 -1.95 19.52
C LEU A 41 3.14 -2.75 20.54
N ALA A 42 1.94 -3.18 20.17
CA ALA A 42 1.08 -3.99 21.02
C ALA A 42 1.52 -5.47 21.09
N VAL A 43 2.30 -5.94 20.11
CA VAL A 43 2.73 -7.34 19.98
C VAL A 43 3.29 -7.93 21.28
N PRO A 44 4.19 -7.28 22.02
CA PRO A 44 4.74 -7.86 23.25
C PRO A 44 3.67 -8.12 24.31
N LYS A 45 2.79 -7.13 24.60
CA LYS A 45 1.72 -7.27 25.59
C LYS A 45 0.63 -8.25 25.13
N LEU A 46 0.28 -8.22 23.85
CA LEU A 46 -0.65 -9.15 23.22
C LEU A 46 -0.14 -10.59 23.31
N SER A 47 1.16 -10.79 23.03
CA SER A 47 1.78 -12.12 23.10
C SER A 47 1.85 -12.68 24.53
N ALA A 48 2.03 -11.79 25.51
CA ALA A 48 2.02 -12.19 26.92
C ALA A 48 0.61 -12.55 27.43
N ASP A 49 -0.46 -11.93 26.88
CA ASP A 49 -1.83 -12.08 27.34
C ASP A 49 -2.60 -13.19 26.61
N LEU A 50 -2.48 -13.25 25.27
CA LEU A 50 -3.19 -14.23 24.43
C LEU A 50 -2.36 -15.48 24.10
N GLU A 51 -1.07 -15.49 24.43
CA GLU A 51 -0.11 -16.58 24.17
C GLU A 51 -0.25 -17.18 22.75
N PRO A 52 -0.23 -16.33 21.67
CA PRO A 52 -0.40 -16.79 20.31
C PRO A 52 0.80 -17.64 19.89
N THR A 53 0.55 -18.70 19.12
CA THR A 53 1.65 -19.33 18.38
C THR A 53 2.27 -18.33 17.39
N SER A 54 3.51 -18.56 16.94
CA SER A 54 4.16 -17.71 15.92
C SER A 54 3.29 -17.55 14.66
N ALA A 55 2.63 -18.65 14.23
CA ALA A 55 1.69 -18.63 13.11
C ALA A 55 0.50 -17.70 13.37
N GLN A 56 -0.13 -17.83 14.55
CA GLN A 56 -1.27 -16.97 14.92
C GLN A 56 -0.86 -15.52 15.03
N LEU A 57 0.31 -15.21 15.61
CA LEU A 57 0.82 -13.85 15.71
C LEU A 57 0.99 -13.20 14.34
N LEU A 58 1.61 -13.92 13.38
CA LEU A 58 1.74 -13.45 12.01
C LEU A 58 0.36 -13.28 11.33
N TRP A 59 -0.62 -14.16 11.60
CA TRP A 59 -1.98 -13.96 11.09
C TRP A 59 -2.69 -12.75 11.73
N ILE A 60 -2.53 -12.51 13.02
CA ILE A 60 -3.10 -11.33 13.70
C ILE A 60 -2.62 -10.05 13.04
N ILE A 61 -1.35 -9.98 12.68
CA ILE A 61 -0.75 -8.78 12.07
C ILE A 61 -1.17 -8.65 10.62
N ASP A 62 -1.12 -9.74 9.86
CA ASP A 62 -1.20 -9.75 8.39
C ASP A 62 -2.61 -9.77 7.82
N ILE A 63 -3.55 -10.50 8.46
CA ILE A 63 -4.86 -10.79 7.85
C ILE A 63 -5.64 -9.52 7.47
N TYR A 64 -5.45 -8.45 8.23
CA TYR A 64 -6.01 -7.14 7.92
C TYR A 64 -5.53 -6.65 6.54
N GLY A 65 -4.22 -6.54 6.33
CA GLY A 65 -3.63 -6.10 5.06
C GLY A 65 -4.00 -7.03 3.89
N PHE A 66 -4.03 -8.36 4.11
CA PHE A 66 -4.43 -9.33 3.09
C PHE A 66 -5.86 -9.12 2.60
N VAL A 67 -6.78 -8.96 3.53
CA VAL A 67 -8.19 -8.73 3.22
C VAL A 67 -8.39 -7.35 2.60
N VAL A 68 -7.67 -6.34 3.07
CA VAL A 68 -7.65 -5.02 2.42
C VAL A 68 -7.21 -5.16 0.98
N ALA A 69 -6.02 -5.72 0.71
CA ALA A 69 -5.46 -5.89 -0.63
C ALA A 69 -6.42 -6.59 -1.59
N GLY A 70 -7.02 -7.69 -1.14
CA GLY A 70 -7.97 -8.46 -1.95
C GLY A 70 -9.32 -7.76 -2.18
N SER A 71 -9.71 -6.86 -1.28
CA SER A 71 -11.03 -6.21 -1.29
C SER A 71 -11.03 -4.80 -1.92
N LEU A 72 -9.88 -4.13 -2.01
CA LEU A 72 -9.75 -2.72 -2.38
C LEU A 72 -10.39 -2.39 -3.73
N ILE A 73 -10.07 -3.15 -4.78
CA ILE A 73 -10.62 -2.97 -6.12
C ILE A 73 -12.13 -3.21 -6.13
N THR A 74 -12.57 -4.22 -5.39
CA THR A 74 -13.99 -4.56 -5.26
C THR A 74 -14.77 -3.45 -4.56
N MET A 75 -14.23 -2.92 -3.46
CA MET A 75 -14.85 -1.82 -2.71
C MET A 75 -14.81 -0.53 -3.50
N GLY A 76 -13.77 -0.28 -4.31
CA GLY A 76 -13.73 0.82 -5.26
C GLY A 76 -14.91 0.77 -6.24
N THR A 77 -15.10 -0.37 -6.91
CA THR A 77 -16.21 -0.58 -7.86
C THR A 77 -17.59 -0.54 -7.17
N LEU A 78 -17.69 -1.06 -5.96
CA LEU A 78 -18.92 -1.00 -5.16
C LEU A 78 -19.28 0.45 -4.82
N GLY A 79 -18.28 1.28 -4.45
CA GLY A 79 -18.46 2.70 -4.15
C GLY A 79 -18.99 3.50 -5.33
N ASP A 80 -18.51 3.23 -6.55
CA ASP A 80 -19.01 3.86 -7.76
C ASP A 80 -20.49 3.51 -8.00
N ARG A 81 -20.89 2.31 -7.61
CA ARG A 81 -22.26 1.81 -7.85
C ARG A 81 -23.27 2.25 -6.80
N ILE A 82 -22.95 2.13 -5.50
CA ILE A 82 -23.92 2.44 -4.41
C ILE A 82 -23.80 3.86 -3.89
N GLY A 83 -22.70 4.53 -4.22
CA GLY A 83 -22.34 5.86 -3.76
C GLY A 83 -21.11 5.86 -2.83
N ARG A 84 -20.18 6.75 -3.11
CA ARG A 84 -18.88 6.85 -2.40
C ARG A 84 -19.07 7.21 -0.93
N ARG A 85 -19.92 8.19 -0.62
CA ARG A 85 -20.24 8.56 0.77
C ARG A 85 -20.94 7.42 1.51
N ARG A 86 -21.95 6.79 0.88
CA ARG A 86 -22.66 5.66 1.50
C ARG A 86 -21.72 4.52 1.84
N LEU A 87 -20.87 4.11 0.90
CA LEU A 87 -19.91 3.04 1.15
C LEU A 87 -18.93 3.42 2.27
N LEU A 88 -18.41 4.65 2.27
CA LEU A 88 -17.53 5.17 3.31
C LEU A 88 -18.18 5.09 4.70
N LEU A 89 -19.44 5.50 4.84
CA LEU A 89 -20.17 5.48 6.12
C LEU A 89 -20.47 4.04 6.59
N ILE A 90 -20.84 3.14 5.68
CA ILE A 90 -21.02 1.71 5.99
C ILE A 90 -19.71 1.11 6.48
N GLY A 91 -18.60 1.40 5.77
CA GLY A 91 -17.27 0.95 6.16
C GLY A 91 -16.82 1.51 7.51
N ALA A 92 -17.06 2.80 7.76
CA ALA A 92 -16.74 3.43 9.04
C ALA A 92 -17.53 2.82 10.21
N ALA A 93 -18.81 2.55 10.02
CA ALA A 93 -19.64 1.87 11.03
C ALA A 93 -19.16 0.44 11.29
N GLY A 94 -18.87 -0.31 10.23
CA GLY A 94 -18.29 -1.66 10.33
C GLY A 94 -16.94 -1.67 11.02
N PHE A 95 -16.05 -0.75 10.61
CA PHE A 95 -14.72 -0.63 11.21
C PHE A 95 -14.79 -0.31 12.71
N ALA A 96 -15.63 0.65 13.11
CA ALA A 96 -15.83 1.00 14.52
C ALA A 96 -16.37 -0.19 15.33
N ALA A 97 -17.42 -0.87 14.84
CA ALA A 97 -18.02 -2.01 15.54
C ALA A 97 -17.02 -3.15 15.73
N VAL A 98 -16.26 -3.48 14.67
CA VAL A 98 -15.30 -4.58 14.71
C VAL A 98 -14.04 -4.18 15.50
N SER A 99 -13.62 -2.91 15.49
CA SER A 99 -12.55 -2.40 16.37
C SER A 99 -12.90 -2.55 17.84
N GLY A 100 -14.14 -2.24 18.22
CA GLY A 100 -14.63 -2.52 19.57
C GLY A 100 -14.58 -4.02 19.90
N PHE A 101 -14.99 -4.89 18.97
CA PHE A 101 -14.91 -6.34 19.16
C PHE A 101 -13.46 -6.83 19.28
N ALA A 102 -12.53 -6.28 18.46
CA ALA A 102 -11.12 -6.61 18.52
C ALA A 102 -10.47 -6.23 19.86
N ALA A 103 -10.84 -5.07 20.42
CA ALA A 103 -10.32 -4.58 21.69
C ALA A 103 -10.59 -5.54 22.87
N PHE A 104 -11.69 -6.28 22.83
CA PHE A 104 -12.10 -7.22 23.88
C PHE A 104 -11.93 -8.68 23.46
N SER A 105 -11.06 -8.97 22.51
CA SER A 105 -10.76 -10.35 22.10
C SER A 105 -10.07 -11.13 23.22
N THR A 106 -10.57 -12.33 23.49
CA THR A 106 -10.08 -13.22 24.56
C THR A 106 -9.29 -14.40 24.01
N SER A 107 -9.13 -14.50 22.69
CA SER A 107 -8.31 -15.53 22.04
C SER A 107 -7.70 -15.03 20.75
N SER A 108 -6.58 -15.61 20.37
CA SER A 108 -5.89 -15.31 19.11
C SER A 108 -6.77 -15.53 17.89
N GLY A 109 -7.61 -16.60 17.88
CA GLY A 109 -8.56 -16.88 16.79
C GLY A 109 -9.64 -15.80 16.65
N MET A 110 -10.19 -15.32 17.77
CA MET A 110 -11.16 -14.22 17.79
C MET A 110 -10.55 -12.94 17.24
N LEU A 111 -9.31 -12.62 17.62
CA LEU A 111 -8.61 -11.43 17.14
C LEU A 111 -8.30 -11.53 15.64
N ILE A 112 -7.87 -12.71 15.14
CA ILE A 112 -7.65 -12.93 13.69
C ILE A 112 -8.95 -12.68 12.92
N ALA A 113 -10.08 -13.22 13.38
CA ALA A 113 -11.38 -13.00 12.75
C ALA A 113 -11.79 -11.51 12.76
N ALA A 114 -11.60 -10.83 13.90
CA ALA A 114 -11.84 -9.39 14.01
C ALA A 114 -10.97 -8.61 13.01
N ARG A 115 -9.68 -8.88 12.94
CA ARG A 115 -8.75 -8.24 12.01
C ARG A 115 -9.13 -8.47 10.54
N ALA A 116 -9.61 -9.68 10.18
CA ALA A 116 -10.12 -9.95 8.84
C ALA A 116 -11.35 -9.08 8.51
N LEU A 117 -12.30 -8.97 9.42
CA LEU A 117 -13.49 -8.12 9.25
C LEU A 117 -13.13 -6.63 9.21
N MET A 118 -12.15 -6.17 10.01
CA MET A 118 -11.60 -4.82 9.92
C MET A 118 -10.98 -4.57 8.53
N GLY A 119 -10.33 -5.58 7.93
CA GLY A 119 -9.77 -5.49 6.58
C GLY A 119 -10.85 -5.24 5.52
N VAL A 120 -11.99 -5.93 5.59
CA VAL A 120 -13.14 -5.67 4.69
C VAL A 120 -13.66 -4.24 4.85
N ALA A 121 -13.83 -3.79 6.09
CA ALA A 121 -14.30 -2.43 6.39
C ALA A 121 -13.27 -1.37 5.97
N GLY A 122 -11.98 -1.57 6.28
CA GLY A 122 -10.87 -0.69 5.93
C GLY A 122 -10.71 -0.50 4.44
N ALA A 123 -10.92 -1.56 3.64
CA ALA A 123 -10.86 -1.50 2.18
C ALA A 123 -11.88 -0.51 1.55
N THR A 124 -12.89 -0.07 2.29
CA THR A 124 -13.85 0.94 1.82
C THR A 124 -13.31 2.37 1.99
N LEU A 125 -12.39 2.60 2.93
CA LEU A 125 -11.95 3.94 3.36
C LEU A 125 -11.07 4.61 2.31
N ALA A 126 -9.94 4.01 1.94
CA ALA A 126 -8.96 4.63 1.05
C ALA A 126 -9.54 5.04 -0.32
N PRO A 127 -10.22 4.16 -1.11
CA PRO A 127 -10.71 4.53 -2.42
C PRO A 127 -11.90 5.52 -2.34
N SER A 128 -12.71 5.46 -1.27
CA SER A 128 -13.85 6.37 -1.11
C SER A 128 -13.40 7.77 -0.72
N THR A 129 -12.43 7.89 0.20
CA THR A 129 -11.92 9.20 0.65
C THR A 129 -11.23 9.95 -0.48
N LEU A 130 -10.35 9.30 -1.25
CA LEU A 130 -9.68 9.94 -2.38
C LEU A 130 -10.67 10.38 -3.46
N SER A 131 -11.63 9.52 -3.82
CA SER A 131 -12.66 9.86 -4.81
C SER A 131 -13.50 11.06 -4.37
N LEU A 132 -13.89 11.14 -3.10
CA LEU A 132 -14.63 12.29 -2.57
C LEU A 132 -13.80 13.57 -2.59
N VAL A 133 -12.48 13.51 -2.33
CA VAL A 133 -11.59 14.67 -2.47
C VAL A 133 -11.62 15.20 -3.91
N PHE A 134 -11.57 14.32 -4.92
CA PHE A 134 -11.66 14.73 -6.33
C PHE A 134 -13.01 15.39 -6.69
N VAL A 135 -14.09 14.95 -6.08
CA VAL A 135 -15.45 15.51 -6.30
C VAL A 135 -15.62 16.85 -5.56
N MET A 136 -15.06 16.97 -4.35
CA MET A 136 -15.22 18.18 -3.52
C MET A 136 -14.39 19.37 -4.02
N PHE A 137 -13.27 19.11 -4.71
CA PHE A 137 -12.33 20.14 -5.16
C PHE A 137 -12.27 20.18 -6.70
N GLU A 138 -13.12 20.98 -7.32
CA GLU A 138 -13.18 21.13 -8.78
C GLU A 138 -12.02 21.95 -9.33
N ASP A 139 -11.58 22.99 -8.59
CA ASP A 139 -10.41 23.79 -8.93
C ASP A 139 -9.12 22.97 -8.86
N ALA A 140 -8.34 22.92 -9.93
CA ALA A 140 -7.15 22.09 -10.06
C ALA A 140 -6.08 22.40 -9.00
N ARG A 141 -5.92 23.68 -8.62
CA ARG A 141 -4.94 24.11 -7.61
C ARG A 141 -5.39 23.70 -6.21
N GLN A 142 -6.66 23.92 -5.87
CA GLN A 142 -7.21 23.52 -4.58
C GLN A 142 -7.23 21.99 -4.44
N ARG A 143 -7.57 21.26 -5.52
CA ARG A 143 -7.52 19.79 -5.56
C ARG A 143 -6.12 19.25 -5.33
N SER A 144 -5.09 19.85 -5.94
CA SER A 144 -3.70 19.46 -5.69
C SER A 144 -3.30 19.64 -4.22
N ILE A 145 -3.72 20.75 -3.59
CA ILE A 145 -3.49 21.00 -2.16
C ILE A 145 -4.26 19.97 -1.31
N ALA A 146 -5.52 19.69 -1.64
CA ALA A 146 -6.36 18.75 -0.90
C ALA A 146 -5.81 17.32 -0.96
N VAL A 147 -5.35 16.86 -2.13
CA VAL A 147 -4.68 15.57 -2.28
C VAL A 147 -3.36 15.55 -1.49
N GLY A 148 -2.62 16.66 -1.47
CA GLY A 148 -1.42 16.81 -0.63
C GLY A 148 -1.71 16.63 0.87
N TRP A 149 -2.79 17.22 1.38
CA TRP A 149 -3.25 17.02 2.77
C TRP A 149 -3.71 15.59 3.02
N TRP A 150 -4.38 14.97 2.06
CA TRP A 150 -4.80 13.57 2.13
C TRP A 150 -3.59 12.63 2.25
N ILE A 151 -2.55 12.81 1.40
CA ILE A 151 -1.29 12.04 1.49
C ILE A 151 -0.57 12.32 2.82
N ALA A 152 -0.54 13.58 3.26
CA ALA A 152 0.08 13.96 4.54
C ALA A 152 -0.59 13.26 5.73
N ALA A 153 -1.91 13.00 5.67
CA ALA A 153 -2.62 12.28 6.73
C ALA A 153 -2.15 10.83 6.86
N PHE A 154 -1.84 10.13 5.76
CA PHE A 154 -1.24 8.79 5.80
C PHE A 154 0.14 8.83 6.48
N SER A 155 1.00 9.78 6.09
CA SER A 155 2.32 9.96 6.70
C SER A 155 2.22 10.33 8.19
N ALA A 156 1.28 11.21 8.54
CA ALA A 156 1.02 11.57 9.92
C ALA A 156 0.53 10.37 10.75
N GLY A 157 -0.35 9.53 10.18
CA GLY A 157 -0.83 8.30 10.82
C GLY A 157 0.32 7.35 11.17
N ALA A 158 1.24 7.16 10.24
CA ALA A 158 2.43 6.34 10.46
C ALA A 158 3.35 6.90 11.56
N ALA A 159 3.47 8.22 11.67
CA ALA A 159 4.31 8.88 12.67
C ALA A 159 3.64 8.96 14.05
N VAL A 160 2.35 9.33 14.09
CA VAL A 160 1.59 9.56 15.33
C VAL A 160 1.16 8.23 15.96
N GLY A 161 0.92 7.20 15.14
CA GLY A 161 0.50 5.88 15.59
C GLY A 161 1.36 5.31 16.71
N PRO A 162 2.67 5.15 16.54
CA PRO A 162 3.55 4.64 17.59
C PRO A 162 3.51 5.45 18.89
N VAL A 163 3.40 6.77 18.81
CA VAL A 163 3.35 7.65 20.00
C VAL A 163 2.03 7.47 20.76
N LEU A 164 0.89 7.59 20.08
CA LEU A 164 -0.42 7.40 20.70
C LEU A 164 -0.61 5.96 21.19
N GLY A 165 -0.17 4.99 20.39
CA GLY A 165 -0.17 3.59 20.77
C GLY A 165 0.69 3.33 22.00
N GLY A 166 1.88 3.94 22.05
CA GLY A 166 2.77 3.87 23.21
C GLY A 166 2.13 4.38 24.48
N VAL A 167 1.47 5.56 24.43
CA VAL A 167 0.73 6.13 25.58
C VAL A 167 -0.40 5.18 26.04
N LEU A 168 -1.19 4.64 25.09
CA LEU A 168 -2.28 3.72 25.44
C LEU A 168 -1.75 2.41 26.03
N LEU A 169 -0.70 1.86 25.43
CA LEU A 169 -0.10 0.61 25.89
C LEU A 169 0.60 0.77 27.25
N GLU A 170 1.05 1.95 27.61
CA GLU A 170 1.65 2.21 28.92
C GLU A 170 0.61 2.24 30.03
N HIS A 171 -0.58 2.83 29.78
CA HIS A 171 -1.60 3.09 30.80
C HIS A 171 -2.78 2.11 30.76
N PHE A 172 -2.97 1.42 29.64
CA PHE A 172 -4.13 0.54 29.41
C PHE A 172 -3.67 -0.85 28.89
N TRP A 173 -4.65 -1.75 28.69
CA TRP A 173 -4.40 -3.08 28.10
C TRP A 173 -4.13 -2.99 26.60
N TRP A 174 -3.60 -4.04 26.02
CA TRP A 174 -3.22 -4.08 24.59
C TRP A 174 -4.39 -3.79 23.64
N GLY A 175 -5.61 -4.21 23.97
CA GLY A 175 -6.79 -3.99 23.14
C GLY A 175 -7.21 -2.52 23.00
N SER A 176 -6.75 -1.64 23.92
CA SER A 176 -7.06 -0.20 23.89
C SER A 176 -6.61 0.48 22.60
N VAL A 177 -5.61 -0.06 21.89
CA VAL A 177 -5.12 0.48 20.61
C VAL A 177 -6.20 0.46 19.52
N PHE A 178 -7.10 -0.54 19.55
CA PHE A 178 -8.20 -0.62 18.59
C PHE A 178 -9.29 0.41 18.87
N LEU A 179 -9.43 0.87 20.14
CA LEU A 179 -10.42 1.88 20.50
C LEU A 179 -10.10 3.28 19.96
N LEU A 180 -8.85 3.53 19.53
CA LEU A 180 -8.46 4.78 18.86
C LEU A 180 -9.30 5.08 17.61
N ALA A 181 -9.77 4.06 16.93
CA ALA A 181 -10.59 4.20 15.74
C ALA A 181 -12.01 4.72 16.06
N LEU A 182 -12.55 4.41 17.23
CA LEU A 182 -13.95 4.69 17.56
C LEU A 182 -14.32 6.17 17.51
N PRO A 183 -13.58 7.08 18.17
CA PRO A 183 -13.94 8.51 18.16
C PRO A 183 -13.86 9.11 16.75
N VAL A 184 -12.88 8.70 15.94
CA VAL A 184 -12.73 9.20 14.58
C VAL A 184 -13.82 8.67 13.65
N MET A 185 -14.13 7.38 13.75
CA MET A 185 -15.24 6.80 12.98
C MET A 185 -16.59 7.36 13.40
N ALA A 186 -16.82 7.60 14.69
CA ALA A 186 -18.01 8.30 15.19
C ALA A 186 -18.10 9.72 14.61
N LEU A 187 -17.01 10.47 14.61
CA LEU A 187 -16.95 11.80 13.99
C LEU A 187 -17.31 11.75 12.50
N LEU A 188 -16.76 10.78 11.76
CA LEU A 188 -17.07 10.57 10.34
C LEU A 188 -18.55 10.20 10.13
N LEU A 189 -19.13 9.37 10.98
CA LEU A 189 -20.54 8.98 10.90
C LEU A 189 -21.50 10.15 11.20
N ILE A 190 -21.12 11.05 12.12
CA ILE A 190 -21.94 12.21 12.51
C ILE A 190 -21.82 13.34 11.47
N LEU A 191 -20.60 13.67 11.07
CA LEU A 191 -20.32 14.81 10.19
C LEU A 191 -20.37 14.45 8.71
N GLY A 192 -20.03 13.22 8.34
CA GLY A 192 -19.97 12.76 6.95
C GLY A 192 -21.26 13.00 6.17
N PRO A 193 -22.47 12.67 6.68
CA PRO A 193 -23.72 12.93 5.97
C PRO A 193 -23.98 14.41 5.67
N ARG A 194 -23.43 15.32 6.49
CA ARG A 194 -23.64 16.78 6.36
C ARG A 194 -22.58 17.45 5.51
N LEU A 195 -21.33 16.99 5.58
CA LEU A 195 -20.17 17.63 4.94
C LEU A 195 -19.83 17.06 3.58
N LEU A 196 -19.98 15.74 3.41
CA LEU A 196 -19.54 15.04 2.21
C LEU A 196 -20.65 14.98 1.16
N PRO A 197 -20.34 15.27 -0.12
CA PRO A 197 -21.28 15.07 -1.21
C PRO A 197 -21.49 13.57 -1.47
N GLU A 198 -22.68 13.21 -1.96
CA GLU A 198 -22.88 11.88 -2.51
C GLU A 198 -22.44 11.89 -3.96
N TYR A 199 -21.54 10.98 -4.31
CA TYR A 199 -21.11 10.77 -5.67
C TYR A 199 -21.36 9.31 -6.08
N ARG A 200 -22.00 9.15 -7.20
CA ARG A 200 -22.29 7.85 -7.82
C ARG A 200 -22.01 7.98 -9.30
N ASP A 201 -21.23 7.07 -9.86
CA ASP A 201 -21.00 7.04 -11.30
C ASP A 201 -22.26 6.49 -12.03
N PRO A 202 -22.90 7.28 -12.92
CA PRO A 202 -24.05 6.80 -13.70
C PRO A 202 -23.71 5.61 -14.59
N ASN A 203 -22.44 5.50 -15.00
CA ASN A 203 -21.92 4.43 -15.85
C ASN A 203 -21.23 3.33 -15.05
N ALA A 204 -21.46 3.28 -13.73
CA ALA A 204 -20.81 2.31 -12.84
C ALA A 204 -20.99 0.88 -13.34
N ARG A 205 -19.89 0.19 -13.47
CA ARG A 205 -19.83 -1.20 -13.96
C ARG A 205 -20.48 -2.15 -12.96
N ARG A 206 -21.02 -3.25 -13.44
CA ARG A 206 -21.53 -4.30 -12.57
C ARG A 206 -20.36 -4.91 -11.78
N LEU A 207 -20.55 -5.02 -10.46
CA LEU A 207 -19.57 -5.66 -9.58
C LEU A 207 -19.40 -7.13 -10.01
N ASP A 208 -18.19 -7.50 -10.38
CA ASP A 208 -17.85 -8.89 -10.68
C ASP A 208 -17.36 -9.60 -9.40
N ILE A 209 -18.33 -10.03 -8.60
CA ILE A 209 -18.10 -10.72 -7.32
C ILE A 209 -17.25 -11.99 -7.53
N ARG A 210 -17.38 -12.67 -8.68
CA ARG A 210 -16.57 -13.88 -8.97
C ARG A 210 -15.11 -13.52 -9.16
N SER A 211 -14.81 -12.46 -9.91
CA SER A 211 -13.42 -11.98 -10.06
C SER A 211 -12.85 -11.50 -8.73
N ALA A 212 -13.64 -10.78 -7.93
CA ALA A 212 -13.24 -10.33 -6.60
C ALA A 212 -12.91 -11.51 -5.67
N GLY A 213 -13.79 -12.51 -5.61
CA GLY A 213 -13.57 -13.72 -4.82
C GLY A 213 -12.35 -14.52 -5.28
N LEU A 214 -12.15 -14.65 -6.60
CA LEU A 214 -10.97 -15.34 -7.15
C LEU A 214 -9.67 -14.58 -6.84
N SER A 215 -9.66 -13.25 -6.91
CA SER A 215 -8.51 -12.42 -6.57
C SER A 215 -8.15 -12.56 -5.10
N LEU A 216 -9.14 -12.42 -4.21
CA LEU A 216 -8.95 -12.58 -2.77
C LEU A 216 -8.44 -13.98 -2.42
N LEU A 217 -9.08 -15.02 -2.97
CA LEU A 217 -8.67 -16.41 -2.76
C LEU A 217 -7.24 -16.66 -3.25
N ALA A 218 -6.87 -16.13 -4.42
CA ALA A 218 -5.53 -16.29 -4.96
C ALA A 218 -4.48 -15.66 -4.05
N VAL A 219 -4.72 -14.42 -3.57
CA VAL A 219 -3.82 -13.71 -2.66
C VAL A 219 -3.67 -14.47 -1.34
N LEU A 220 -4.80 -14.82 -0.70
CA LEU A 220 -4.78 -15.56 0.57
C LEU A 220 -4.11 -16.93 0.46
N ALA A 221 -4.32 -17.63 -0.66
CA ALA A 221 -3.73 -18.94 -0.88
C ALA A 221 -2.21 -18.87 -1.13
N VAL A 222 -1.71 -17.84 -1.85
CA VAL A 222 -0.26 -17.60 -2.00
C VAL A 222 0.38 -17.39 -0.63
N ILE A 223 -0.22 -16.54 0.17
CA ILE A 223 0.33 -16.17 1.48
C ILE A 223 0.28 -17.37 2.44
N PHE A 224 -0.83 -18.10 2.44
CA PHE A 224 -0.94 -19.33 3.22
C PHE A 224 0.16 -20.32 2.84
N ALA A 225 0.37 -20.56 1.53
CA ALA A 225 1.41 -21.46 1.06
C ALA A 225 2.82 -21.01 1.50
N LEU A 226 3.12 -19.70 1.37
CA LEU A 226 4.41 -19.14 1.79
C LEU A 226 4.64 -19.29 3.30
N LYS A 227 3.63 -19.00 4.11
CA LYS A 227 3.71 -19.18 5.57
C LYS A 227 3.94 -20.64 5.94
N GLU A 228 3.18 -21.55 5.33
CA GLU A 228 3.28 -22.98 5.62
C GLU A 228 4.67 -23.52 5.25
N VAL A 229 5.20 -23.14 4.08
CA VAL A 229 6.57 -23.52 3.69
C VAL A 229 7.63 -23.04 4.67
N THR A 230 7.49 -21.81 5.17
CA THR A 230 8.49 -21.23 6.09
C THR A 230 8.39 -21.76 7.51
N GLN A 231 7.21 -22.19 7.97
CA GLN A 231 6.98 -22.68 9.34
C GLN A 231 7.12 -24.20 9.47
N SER A 232 6.52 -24.93 8.53
CA SER A 232 6.39 -26.40 8.58
C SER A 232 7.19 -27.10 7.48
N GLY A 233 7.85 -26.31 6.61
CA GLY A 233 8.54 -26.84 5.43
C GLY A 233 7.58 -27.23 4.30
N TRP A 234 8.12 -27.96 3.31
CA TRP A 234 7.34 -28.47 2.18
C TRP A 234 6.47 -29.65 2.63
N GLY A 235 5.20 -29.39 2.95
CA GLY A 235 4.20 -30.37 3.35
C GLY A 235 2.97 -30.35 2.44
N SER A 236 2.02 -31.25 2.72
CA SER A 236 0.75 -31.35 1.97
C SER A 236 -0.08 -30.08 2.06
N SER A 237 -0.07 -29.38 3.19
CA SER A 237 -0.76 -28.09 3.42
C SER A 237 -0.18 -26.97 2.57
N ALA A 238 1.16 -26.84 2.52
CA ALA A 238 1.86 -25.89 1.67
C ALA A 238 1.56 -26.13 0.17
N LEU A 239 1.61 -27.40 -0.26
CA LEU A 239 1.30 -27.78 -1.62
C LEU A 239 -0.17 -27.50 -1.97
N ALA A 240 -1.10 -27.80 -1.07
CA ALA A 240 -2.52 -27.50 -1.25
C ALA A 240 -2.77 -26.00 -1.40
N GLY A 241 -2.09 -25.16 -0.58
CA GLY A 241 -2.11 -23.71 -0.70
C GLY A 241 -1.60 -23.23 -2.05
N LEU A 242 -0.47 -23.77 -2.52
CA LEU A 242 0.12 -23.40 -3.82
C LEU A 242 -0.80 -23.81 -5.00
N VAL A 243 -1.39 -25.00 -4.95
CA VAL A 243 -2.36 -25.46 -5.95
C VAL A 243 -3.59 -24.55 -5.94
N ALA A 244 -4.14 -24.23 -4.77
CA ALA A 244 -5.27 -23.30 -4.65
C ALA A 244 -4.93 -21.92 -5.23
N ALA A 245 -3.73 -21.40 -4.96
CA ALA A 245 -3.24 -20.13 -5.50
C ALA A 245 -3.14 -20.16 -7.04
N CYS A 246 -2.56 -21.22 -7.60
CA CYS A 246 -2.44 -21.40 -9.04
C CYS A 246 -3.81 -21.53 -9.72
N LEU A 247 -4.75 -22.30 -9.14
CA LEU A 247 -6.09 -22.48 -9.67
C LEU A 247 -6.91 -21.20 -9.59
N ALA A 248 -6.91 -20.52 -8.45
CA ALA A 248 -7.64 -19.26 -8.26
C ALA A 248 -7.04 -18.15 -9.12
N GLY A 249 -5.71 -17.96 -9.10
CA GLY A 249 -5.01 -16.96 -9.89
C GLY A 249 -5.12 -17.20 -11.39
N GLY A 250 -4.94 -18.44 -11.84
CA GLY A 250 -5.13 -18.83 -13.25
C GLY A 250 -6.56 -18.60 -13.73
N SER A 251 -7.56 -18.98 -12.90
CA SER A 251 -8.97 -18.73 -13.18
C SER A 251 -9.29 -17.24 -13.23
N PHE A 252 -8.73 -16.45 -12.31
CA PHE A 252 -8.84 -14.99 -12.30
C PHE A 252 -8.29 -14.39 -13.58
N ILE A 253 -7.03 -14.68 -13.96
CA ILE A 253 -6.39 -14.17 -15.17
C ILE A 253 -7.16 -14.58 -16.43
N ARG A 254 -7.57 -15.85 -16.52
CA ARG A 254 -8.37 -16.36 -17.65
C ARG A 254 -9.70 -15.61 -17.77
N ARG A 255 -10.32 -15.31 -16.63
CA ARG A 255 -11.56 -14.53 -16.58
C ARG A 255 -11.34 -13.07 -16.99
N GLN A 256 -10.29 -12.40 -16.47
CA GLN A 256 -9.97 -11.02 -16.87
C GLN A 256 -9.76 -10.88 -18.39
N ARG A 257 -9.12 -11.86 -19.03
CA ARG A 257 -8.91 -11.87 -20.49
C ARG A 257 -10.20 -12.01 -21.31
N ARG A 258 -11.29 -12.52 -20.72
CA ARG A 258 -12.56 -12.78 -21.40
C ARG A 258 -13.61 -11.68 -21.15
N LEU A 259 -13.43 -10.89 -20.12
CA LEU A 259 -14.36 -9.83 -19.77
C LEU A 259 -14.14 -8.61 -20.67
N ALA A 260 -15.25 -8.04 -21.19
CA ALA A 260 -15.22 -6.77 -21.91
C ALA A 260 -14.74 -5.61 -21.01
N ASN A 261 -15.02 -5.71 -19.72
CA ASN A 261 -14.61 -4.73 -18.72
C ASN A 261 -13.93 -5.46 -17.55
N PRO A 262 -12.63 -5.78 -17.65
CA PRO A 262 -11.91 -6.48 -16.62
C PRO A 262 -11.70 -5.58 -15.38
N LEU A 263 -11.59 -6.19 -14.18
CA LEU A 263 -11.19 -5.47 -12.95
C LEU A 263 -9.75 -4.96 -13.07
N ILE A 264 -8.88 -5.77 -13.68
CA ILE A 264 -7.48 -5.43 -13.93
C ILE A 264 -7.25 -5.48 -15.44
N ASP A 265 -6.78 -4.36 -16.00
CA ASP A 265 -6.38 -4.30 -17.40
C ASP A 265 -4.99 -4.89 -17.60
N LEU A 266 -4.94 -6.09 -18.17
CA LEU A 266 -3.70 -6.81 -18.37
C LEU A 266 -2.75 -6.17 -19.41
N ASP A 267 -3.23 -5.25 -20.25
CA ASP A 267 -2.38 -4.55 -21.21
C ASP A 267 -1.42 -3.56 -20.55
N MET A 268 -1.72 -3.08 -19.34
CA MET A 268 -0.80 -2.26 -18.55
C MET A 268 0.52 -3.00 -18.26
N PHE A 269 0.46 -4.31 -18.03
CA PHE A 269 1.63 -5.15 -17.74
C PHE A 269 2.54 -5.40 -18.97
N ARG A 270 2.15 -4.94 -20.16
CA ARG A 270 3.03 -4.95 -21.35
C ARG A 270 4.07 -3.82 -21.33
N ARG A 271 3.86 -2.79 -20.51
CA ARG A 271 4.76 -1.65 -20.41
C ARG A 271 5.86 -1.91 -19.38
N ARG A 272 7.12 -1.88 -19.80
CA ARG A 272 8.28 -2.14 -18.91
C ARG A 272 8.33 -1.17 -17.73
N VAL A 273 8.04 0.12 -17.97
CA VAL A 273 8.02 1.15 -16.93
C VAL A 273 7.01 0.81 -15.83
N PHE A 274 5.79 0.43 -16.22
CA PHE A 274 4.74 0.01 -15.29
C PHE A 274 5.20 -1.16 -14.40
N ASN A 275 5.74 -2.22 -15.02
CA ASN A 275 6.15 -3.43 -14.29
C ASN A 275 7.32 -3.16 -13.33
N VAL A 276 8.33 -2.40 -13.76
CA VAL A 276 9.50 -2.10 -12.91
C VAL A 276 9.11 -1.16 -11.77
N ALA A 277 8.28 -0.15 -12.04
CA ALA A 277 7.78 0.73 -10.99
C ALA A 277 6.92 -0.03 -9.98
N LEU A 278 6.00 -0.89 -10.44
CA LEU A 278 5.16 -1.72 -9.58
C LEU A 278 5.99 -2.71 -8.76
N ALA A 279 6.93 -3.43 -9.38
CA ALA A 279 7.79 -4.36 -8.67
C ALA A 279 8.66 -3.66 -7.62
N THR A 280 9.22 -2.48 -7.94
CA THR A 280 10.01 -1.68 -6.99
C THR A 280 9.15 -1.20 -5.83
N ASN A 281 7.92 -0.74 -6.08
CA ASN A 281 6.97 -0.32 -5.06
C ASN A 281 6.63 -1.48 -4.10
N VAL A 282 6.23 -2.62 -4.66
CA VAL A 282 5.90 -3.85 -3.91
C VAL A 282 7.07 -4.29 -3.03
N ILE A 283 8.30 -4.32 -3.57
CA ILE A 283 9.48 -4.75 -2.83
C ILE A 283 9.89 -3.72 -1.77
N ALA A 284 9.74 -2.43 -2.02
CA ALA A 284 10.01 -1.40 -1.02
C ALA A 284 9.06 -1.54 0.18
N ILE A 285 7.76 -1.74 -0.05
CA ILE A 285 6.78 -1.98 1.03
C ILE A 285 7.06 -3.33 1.74
N PHE A 286 7.37 -4.37 0.97
CA PHE A 286 7.77 -5.69 1.51
C PHE A 286 8.88 -5.56 2.55
N ILE A 287 9.94 -4.81 2.24
CA ILE A 287 11.06 -4.59 3.15
C ILE A 287 10.62 -3.71 4.33
N ALA A 288 9.92 -2.59 4.04
CA ALA A 288 9.54 -1.61 5.05
C ALA A 288 8.67 -2.21 6.16
N VAL A 289 7.65 -2.99 5.80
CA VAL A 289 6.74 -3.59 6.77
C VAL A 289 7.44 -4.72 7.54
N GLY A 290 8.25 -5.53 6.84
CA GLY A 290 9.00 -6.61 7.48
C GLY A 290 9.97 -6.11 8.56
N TYR A 291 10.78 -5.09 8.25
CA TYR A 291 11.74 -4.56 9.24
C TYR A 291 11.07 -3.85 10.41
N PHE A 292 9.95 -3.15 10.16
CA PHE A 292 9.24 -2.39 11.19
C PHE A 292 8.77 -3.27 12.35
N LEU A 293 8.27 -4.48 12.04
CA LEU A 293 7.88 -5.46 13.03
C LEU A 293 9.03 -5.81 13.99
N PHE A 294 10.22 -6.10 13.46
CA PHE A 294 11.37 -6.49 14.26
C PHE A 294 11.94 -5.34 15.08
N VAL A 295 12.02 -4.14 14.52
CA VAL A 295 12.54 -2.95 15.22
C VAL A 295 11.65 -2.59 16.41
N ALA A 296 10.30 -2.63 16.25
CA ALA A 296 9.38 -2.33 17.33
C ALA A 296 9.52 -3.29 18.52
N GLN A 297 9.69 -4.59 18.25
CA GLN A 297 9.90 -5.61 19.29
C GLN A 297 11.31 -5.49 19.90
N TYR A 298 12.34 -5.24 19.09
CA TYR A 298 13.71 -5.04 19.56
C TYR A 298 13.80 -3.91 20.58
N LEU A 299 13.22 -2.75 20.28
CA LEU A 299 13.23 -1.60 21.19
C LEU A 299 12.56 -1.91 22.54
N GLN A 300 11.51 -2.72 22.56
CA GLN A 300 10.77 -3.01 23.79
C GLN A 300 11.33 -4.22 24.55
N LEU A 301 11.65 -5.33 23.87
CA LEU A 301 11.95 -6.61 24.51
C LEU A 301 13.45 -6.87 24.64
N VAL A 302 14.30 -6.24 23.82
CA VAL A 302 15.77 -6.37 23.92
C VAL A 302 16.37 -5.14 24.62
N VAL A 303 16.05 -3.92 24.13
CA VAL A 303 16.55 -2.68 24.75
C VAL A 303 15.83 -2.36 26.06
N GLY A 304 14.64 -2.93 26.28
CA GLY A 304 13.86 -2.75 27.52
C GLY A 304 13.14 -1.40 27.61
N LEU A 305 12.87 -0.73 26.47
CA LEU A 305 12.14 0.54 26.47
C LEU A 305 10.66 0.32 26.78
N SER A 306 10.04 1.27 27.50
CA SER A 306 8.59 1.30 27.61
C SER A 306 7.95 1.51 26.22
N PRO A 307 6.70 1.10 26.00
CA PRO A 307 5.99 1.34 24.73
C PRO A 307 6.00 2.82 24.30
N PHE A 308 5.86 3.74 25.26
CA PHE A 308 5.92 5.17 25.00
C PHE A 308 7.33 5.62 24.58
N ALA A 309 8.37 5.17 25.29
CA ALA A 309 9.75 5.47 24.93
C ALA A 309 10.11 4.90 23.55
N ALA A 310 9.68 3.68 23.23
CA ALA A 310 9.84 3.07 21.91
C ALA A 310 9.13 3.90 20.81
N GLY A 311 7.94 4.43 21.11
CA GLY A 311 7.23 5.36 20.23
C GLY A 311 8.01 6.65 19.98
N ILE A 312 8.56 7.27 21.02
CA ILE A 312 9.39 8.48 20.91
C ILE A 312 10.67 8.21 20.09
N TRP A 313 11.35 7.09 20.34
CA TRP A 313 12.55 6.72 19.60
C TRP A 313 12.25 6.35 18.13
N SER A 314 10.98 6.14 17.76
CA SER A 314 10.55 5.99 16.37
C SER A 314 10.30 7.32 15.65
N LEU A 315 10.17 8.47 16.36
CA LEU A 315 9.93 9.78 15.74
C LEU A 315 11.03 10.24 14.78
N PRO A 316 12.34 10.03 15.04
CA PRO A 316 13.38 10.40 14.08
C PRO A 316 13.20 9.71 12.73
N SER A 317 12.79 8.44 12.71
CA SER A 317 12.52 7.71 11.47
C SER A 317 11.28 8.28 10.75
N ALA A 318 10.21 8.61 11.49
CA ALA A 318 9.04 9.26 10.93
C ALA A 318 9.37 10.65 10.33
N ALA A 319 10.21 11.44 11.02
CA ALA A 319 10.73 12.69 10.49
C ALA A 319 11.55 12.47 9.21
N GLY A 320 12.40 11.44 9.18
CA GLY A 320 13.13 11.01 7.98
C GLY A 320 12.21 10.71 6.80
N PHE A 321 11.09 10.01 7.05
CA PHE A 321 10.07 9.74 6.03
C PHE A 321 9.42 11.02 5.49
N VAL A 322 9.02 11.94 6.37
CA VAL A 322 8.43 13.24 5.99
C VAL A 322 9.42 14.07 5.19
N VAL A 323 10.69 14.14 5.61
CA VAL A 323 11.75 14.85 4.89
C VAL A 323 11.95 14.22 3.51
N GLY A 324 12.08 12.89 3.44
CA GLY A 324 12.21 12.17 2.17
C GLY A 324 11.06 12.45 1.20
N SER A 325 9.81 12.40 1.69
CA SER A 325 8.63 12.63 0.85
C SER A 325 8.50 14.08 0.36
N THR A 326 8.94 15.07 1.15
CA THR A 326 8.83 16.51 0.81
C THR A 326 10.00 17.03 -0.01
N VAL A 327 11.19 16.47 0.21
CA VAL A 327 12.42 16.89 -0.50
C VAL A 327 12.54 16.20 -1.87
N ALA A 328 12.05 14.97 -1.99
CA ALA A 328 12.10 14.22 -3.24
C ALA A 328 11.54 14.97 -4.45
N PRO A 329 10.36 15.61 -4.41
CA PRO A 329 9.83 16.33 -5.56
C PRO A 329 10.79 17.41 -6.12
N ARG A 330 11.59 18.05 -5.25
CA ARG A 330 12.57 19.06 -5.69
C ARG A 330 13.70 18.49 -6.55
N PHE A 331 14.12 17.25 -6.27
CA PHE A 331 15.16 16.56 -7.05
C PHE A 331 14.62 15.91 -8.32
N ILE A 332 13.36 15.47 -8.31
CA ILE A 332 12.69 14.83 -9.45
C ILE A 332 12.58 15.77 -10.64
N HIS A 333 12.37 17.07 -10.42
CA HIS A 333 12.32 18.05 -11.49
C HIS A 333 13.64 18.15 -12.27
N ARG A 334 14.79 17.88 -11.62
CA ARG A 334 16.13 18.01 -12.20
C ARG A 334 16.78 16.68 -12.54
N LEU A 335 16.45 15.60 -11.86
CA LEU A 335 17.06 14.28 -12.02
C LEU A 335 16.10 13.30 -12.68
N ARG A 336 16.66 12.32 -13.38
CA ARG A 336 15.88 11.23 -13.98
C ARG A 336 15.28 10.35 -12.87
N PRO A 337 13.97 10.00 -12.94
CA PRO A 337 13.31 9.20 -11.91
C PRO A 337 14.04 7.90 -11.57
N GLY A 338 14.61 7.21 -12.58
CA GLY A 338 15.37 5.99 -12.38
C GLY A 338 16.62 6.16 -11.51
N LEU A 339 17.32 7.30 -11.63
CA LEU A 339 18.49 7.58 -10.79
C LEU A 339 18.07 7.87 -9.34
N VAL A 340 16.98 8.61 -9.13
CA VAL A 340 16.47 8.90 -7.79
C VAL A 340 16.02 7.62 -7.10
N ILE A 341 15.21 6.79 -7.77
CA ILE A 341 14.75 5.51 -7.23
C ILE A 341 15.93 4.60 -6.89
N GLY A 342 16.88 4.45 -7.83
CA GLY A 342 18.03 3.56 -7.62
C GLY A 342 18.96 4.04 -6.50
N SER A 343 19.27 5.35 -6.43
CA SER A 343 20.08 5.89 -5.34
C SER A 343 19.39 5.77 -3.98
N CYS A 344 18.07 5.98 -3.93
CA CYS A 344 17.30 5.78 -2.70
C CYS A 344 17.25 4.30 -2.29
N MET A 345 17.06 3.36 -3.22
CA MET A 345 17.12 1.92 -2.90
C MET A 345 18.51 1.50 -2.42
N THR A 346 19.58 2.09 -2.96
CA THR A 346 20.95 1.87 -2.45
C THR A 346 21.11 2.46 -1.04
N LEU A 347 20.58 3.65 -0.78
CA LEU A 347 20.60 4.26 0.55
C LEU A 347 19.80 3.42 1.57
N ALA A 348 18.65 2.87 1.16
CA ALA A 348 17.88 1.93 1.98
C ALA A 348 18.70 0.67 2.30
N SER A 349 19.42 0.12 1.30
CA SER A 349 20.33 -1.02 1.50
C SER A 349 21.44 -0.71 2.51
N LEU A 350 22.02 0.49 2.48
CA LEU A 350 23.03 0.92 3.47
C LEU A 350 22.41 1.04 4.88
N GLY A 351 21.21 1.62 5.00
CA GLY A 351 20.48 1.68 6.27
C GLY A 351 20.19 0.30 6.84
N LEU A 352 19.74 -0.64 6.00
CA LEU A 352 19.49 -2.03 6.39
C LEU A 352 20.78 -2.78 6.73
N GLY A 353 21.88 -2.52 6.00
CA GLY A 353 23.21 -3.03 6.31
C GLY A 353 23.75 -2.52 7.66
N LEU A 354 23.47 -1.26 8.00
CA LEU A 354 23.76 -0.70 9.31
C LEU A 354 22.91 -1.38 10.40
N LEU A 355 21.62 -1.59 10.16
CA LEU A 355 20.73 -2.30 11.09
C LEU A 355 21.20 -3.74 11.35
N ALA A 356 21.81 -4.39 10.37
CA ALA A 356 22.40 -5.72 10.54
C ALA A 356 23.61 -5.74 11.50
N GLN A 357 24.16 -4.59 11.91
CA GLN A 357 25.24 -4.47 12.90
C GLN A 357 24.73 -4.20 14.33
N VAL A 358 23.42 -4.22 14.55
CA VAL A 358 22.83 -4.05 15.89
C VAL A 358 23.38 -5.11 16.87
N GLY A 359 23.64 -4.71 18.11
CA GLY A 359 24.25 -5.59 19.11
C GLY A 359 25.79 -5.69 19.01
N VAL A 360 26.42 -5.21 17.92
CA VAL A 360 27.89 -5.16 17.77
C VAL A 360 28.41 -3.75 18.09
N TRP A 361 27.78 -2.72 17.55
CA TRP A 361 28.22 -1.32 17.71
C TRP A 361 27.30 -0.50 18.63
N GLY A 362 26.47 -1.15 19.42
CA GLY A 362 25.49 -0.54 20.30
C GLY A 362 24.06 -0.80 19.83
N GLU A 363 23.10 -0.36 20.64
CA GLU A 363 21.67 -0.62 20.42
C GLU A 363 20.99 0.57 19.75
N LEU A 364 20.61 1.58 20.52
CA LEU A 364 19.92 2.79 19.99
C LEU A 364 20.79 3.59 19.02
N GLY A 365 22.12 3.62 19.24
CA GLY A 365 23.09 4.29 18.37
C GLY A 365 23.17 3.69 16.96
N VAL A 366 22.70 2.46 16.76
CA VAL A 366 22.62 1.79 15.46
C VAL A 366 21.18 1.82 14.92
N VAL A 367 20.18 1.46 15.75
CA VAL A 367 18.79 1.31 15.31
C VAL A 367 18.22 2.64 14.83
N VAL A 368 18.46 3.74 15.54
CA VAL A 368 17.86 5.04 15.19
C VAL A 368 18.40 5.59 13.87
N PRO A 369 19.74 5.74 13.67
CA PRO A 369 20.24 6.23 12.37
C PRO A 369 19.94 5.28 11.22
N ALA A 370 19.96 3.95 11.43
CA ALA A 370 19.56 2.99 10.42
C ALA A 370 18.11 3.20 9.99
N SER A 371 17.18 3.33 10.96
CA SER A 371 15.77 3.56 10.69
C SER A 371 15.50 4.91 10.00
N VAL A 372 16.24 5.95 10.34
CA VAL A 372 16.18 7.26 9.65
C VAL A 372 16.62 7.13 8.20
N LEU A 373 17.74 6.47 7.92
CA LEU A 373 18.24 6.25 6.56
C LEU A 373 17.23 5.45 5.71
N ILE A 374 16.66 4.38 6.28
CA ILE A 374 15.66 3.55 5.62
C ILE A 374 14.41 4.37 5.29
N ALA A 375 13.89 5.12 6.24
CA ALA A 375 12.68 5.92 6.07
C ALA A 375 12.87 7.07 5.07
N LEU A 376 14.00 7.79 5.16
CA LEU A 376 14.40 8.84 4.23
C LEU A 376 14.48 8.33 2.79
N ALA A 377 14.95 7.10 2.62
CA ALA A 377 15.10 6.46 1.32
C ALA A 377 13.77 5.94 0.75
N PHE A 378 12.94 5.28 1.56
CA PHE A 378 11.71 4.66 1.06
C PHE A 378 10.65 5.68 0.68
N ALA A 379 10.54 6.81 1.37
CA ALA A 379 9.53 7.82 1.06
C ALA A 379 9.59 8.32 -0.40
N PRO A 380 10.75 8.73 -0.96
CA PRO A 380 10.87 9.06 -2.38
C PRO A 380 10.55 7.90 -3.32
N VAL A 381 10.99 6.68 -2.96
CA VAL A 381 10.75 5.49 -3.80
C VAL A 381 9.26 5.24 -3.95
N LEU A 382 8.51 5.24 -2.84
CA LEU A 382 7.07 4.98 -2.84
C LEU A 382 6.30 6.05 -3.61
N ASN A 383 6.62 7.33 -3.40
CA ASN A 383 5.99 8.43 -4.12
C ASN A 383 6.23 8.34 -5.64
N LEU A 384 7.49 8.17 -6.05
CA LEU A 384 7.86 8.12 -7.45
C LEU A 384 7.34 6.90 -8.17
N THR A 385 7.41 5.73 -7.55
CA THR A 385 6.89 4.50 -8.16
C THR A 385 5.40 4.57 -8.36
N THR A 386 4.63 5.09 -7.38
CA THR A 386 3.19 5.31 -7.52
C THR A 386 2.89 6.30 -8.66
N GLU A 387 3.62 7.41 -8.74
CA GLU A 387 3.46 8.39 -9.83
C GLU A 387 3.76 7.76 -11.20
N LEU A 388 4.82 6.96 -11.33
CA LEU A 388 5.18 6.27 -12.57
C LEU A 388 4.16 5.20 -12.97
N ILE A 389 3.61 4.46 -12.01
CA ILE A 389 2.56 3.46 -12.26
C ILE A 389 1.32 4.15 -12.85
N VAL A 390 0.83 5.21 -12.18
CA VAL A 390 -0.36 5.94 -12.61
C VAL A 390 -0.11 6.70 -13.92
N GLY A 391 1.04 7.37 -14.03
CA GLY A 391 1.41 8.15 -15.22
C GLY A 391 1.70 7.31 -16.46
N SER A 392 2.05 6.02 -16.30
CA SER A 392 2.24 5.10 -17.43
C SER A 392 0.93 4.59 -18.03
N ALA A 393 -0.20 4.77 -17.35
CA ALA A 393 -1.53 4.38 -17.83
C ALA A 393 -2.19 5.50 -18.66
N PRO A 394 -3.07 5.16 -19.62
CA PRO A 394 -3.95 6.15 -20.24
C PRO A 394 -4.79 6.89 -19.19
N ARG A 395 -5.14 8.15 -19.45
CA ARG A 395 -5.90 8.98 -18.48
C ARG A 395 -7.19 8.32 -18.01
N GLU A 396 -7.90 7.65 -18.92
CA GLU A 396 -9.16 6.94 -18.65
C GLU A 396 -8.98 5.71 -17.75
N LYS A 397 -7.73 5.22 -17.62
CA LYS A 397 -7.36 4.03 -16.86
C LYS A 397 -6.50 4.37 -15.62
N ALA A 398 -6.28 5.65 -15.33
CA ALA A 398 -5.45 6.11 -14.20
C ALA A 398 -5.98 5.58 -12.85
N GLY A 399 -7.30 5.54 -12.66
CA GLY A 399 -7.92 4.95 -11.47
C GLY A 399 -7.65 3.46 -11.31
N ALA A 400 -7.67 2.69 -12.40
CA ALA A 400 -7.31 1.27 -12.37
C ALA A 400 -5.82 1.07 -12.05
N ALA A 401 -4.93 1.90 -12.62
CA ALA A 401 -3.50 1.87 -12.33
C ALA A 401 -3.20 2.20 -10.85
N SER A 402 -3.88 3.20 -10.28
CA SER A 402 -3.80 3.53 -8.85
C SER A 402 -4.29 2.38 -7.98
N GLY A 403 -5.39 1.73 -8.34
CA GLY A 403 -5.89 0.54 -7.64
C GLY A 403 -4.89 -0.64 -7.68
N ILE A 404 -4.20 -0.84 -8.80
CA ILE A 404 -3.14 -1.86 -8.91
C ILE A 404 -1.94 -1.49 -8.02
N ALA A 405 -1.53 -0.22 -8.00
CA ALA A 405 -0.43 0.24 -7.16
C ALA A 405 -0.75 0.02 -5.67
N GLU A 406 -1.94 0.40 -5.23
CA GLU A 406 -2.39 0.22 -3.84
C GLU A 406 -2.50 -1.26 -3.47
N THR A 407 -3.13 -2.09 -4.33
CA THR A 407 -3.20 -3.55 -4.12
C THR A 407 -1.81 -4.17 -4.08
N GLY A 408 -0.89 -3.69 -4.93
CA GLY A 408 0.50 -4.11 -4.94
C GLY A 408 1.23 -3.74 -3.64
N SER A 409 1.01 -2.53 -3.11
CA SER A 409 1.57 -2.07 -1.84
C SER A 409 1.10 -2.93 -0.67
N GLU A 410 -0.22 -3.17 -0.57
CA GLU A 410 -0.81 -4.01 0.48
C GLU A 410 -0.29 -5.47 0.38
N LEU A 411 -0.26 -6.02 -0.83
CA LEU A 411 0.30 -7.37 -1.06
C LEU A 411 1.80 -7.40 -0.70
N GLY A 412 2.55 -6.35 -1.04
CA GLY A 412 3.97 -6.23 -0.68
C GLY A 412 4.18 -6.27 0.83
N GLY A 413 3.40 -5.48 1.58
CA GLY A 413 3.44 -5.47 3.05
C GLY A 413 3.10 -6.82 3.65
N ALA A 414 2.03 -7.41 3.17
CA ALA A 414 1.56 -8.72 3.55
C ALA A 414 2.62 -9.82 3.32
N MET A 415 3.22 -9.85 2.14
CA MET A 415 4.31 -10.79 1.82
C MET A 415 5.56 -10.49 2.65
N GLY A 416 5.85 -9.22 2.94
CA GLY A 416 6.98 -8.82 3.79
C GLY A 416 6.87 -9.43 5.19
N LEU A 417 5.71 -9.27 5.83
CA LEU A 417 5.43 -9.89 7.12
C LEU A 417 5.48 -11.42 7.04
N ALA A 418 4.86 -12.02 6.02
CA ALA A 418 4.82 -13.47 5.87
C ALA A 418 6.22 -14.06 5.66
N ILE A 419 7.02 -13.52 4.75
CA ILE A 419 8.32 -14.08 4.37
C ILE A 419 9.42 -13.66 5.35
N LEU A 420 9.59 -12.35 5.57
CA LEU A 420 10.63 -11.85 6.47
C LEU A 420 10.31 -12.18 7.93
N GLY A 421 9.04 -12.10 8.33
CA GLY A 421 8.59 -12.51 9.65
C GLY A 421 8.85 -13.99 9.90
N SER A 422 8.48 -14.87 8.97
CA SER A 422 8.74 -16.32 9.10
C SER A 422 10.23 -16.65 9.08
N LEU A 423 11.04 -15.94 8.25
CA LEU A 423 12.49 -16.09 8.26
C LEU A 423 13.08 -15.76 9.62
N GLY A 424 12.68 -14.61 10.19
CA GLY A 424 13.17 -14.19 11.52
C GLY A 424 12.75 -15.14 12.63
N VAL A 425 11.52 -15.65 12.61
CA VAL A 425 11.03 -16.68 13.56
C VAL A 425 11.82 -17.99 13.41
N ALA A 426 12.08 -18.45 12.19
CA ALA A 426 12.87 -19.67 11.98
C ALA A 426 14.30 -19.55 12.52
N ILE A 427 14.94 -18.38 12.31
CA ILE A 427 16.27 -18.11 12.85
C ILE A 427 16.23 -18.01 14.38
N TYR A 428 15.24 -17.31 14.94
CA TYR A 428 15.02 -17.21 16.37
C TYR A 428 14.91 -18.57 17.03
N ARG A 429 14.04 -19.44 16.52
CA ARG A 429 13.85 -20.82 17.02
C ARG A 429 15.13 -21.64 16.96
N SER A 430 15.84 -21.56 15.85
CA SER A 430 17.11 -22.30 15.68
C SER A 430 18.18 -21.80 16.64
N ALA A 431 18.32 -20.48 16.80
CA ALA A 431 19.33 -19.87 17.67
C ALA A 431 19.02 -20.11 19.16
N LEU A 432 17.77 -19.94 19.59
CA LEU A 432 17.34 -20.21 20.96
C LEU A 432 17.44 -21.71 21.29
N GLY A 433 17.03 -22.59 20.36
CA GLY A 433 17.11 -24.04 20.54
C GLY A 433 18.52 -24.57 20.74
N ALA A 434 19.54 -23.87 20.19
CA ALA A 434 20.94 -24.20 20.38
C ALA A 434 21.54 -23.73 21.74
N GLN A 435 20.82 -22.87 22.47
CA GLN A 435 21.31 -22.19 23.68
C GLN A 435 20.34 -22.31 24.87
N ILE A 436 19.55 -23.38 24.93
CA ILE A 436 18.58 -23.58 26.01
C ILE A 436 19.28 -23.76 27.34
N PRO A 437 19.02 -22.93 28.37
CA PRO A 437 19.57 -23.12 29.69
C PRO A 437 19.03 -24.40 30.36
N PRO A 438 19.85 -25.08 31.20
CA PRO A 438 19.36 -26.24 31.93
C PRO A 438 18.29 -25.86 32.95
N GLY A 439 17.29 -26.73 33.11
CA GLY A 439 16.22 -26.54 34.10
C GLY A 439 14.97 -25.81 33.60
N VAL A 440 14.87 -25.53 32.28
CA VAL A 440 13.67 -24.99 31.68
C VAL A 440 12.64 -26.13 31.45
N PRO A 441 11.40 -26.03 31.98
CA PRO A 441 10.36 -27.03 31.73
C PRO A 441 9.94 -27.09 30.26
N ASP A 442 9.50 -28.26 29.77
CA ASP A 442 9.18 -28.46 28.35
C ASP A 442 8.00 -27.60 27.87
N ASP A 443 6.98 -27.37 28.72
CA ASP A 443 5.85 -26.49 28.44
C ASP A 443 6.28 -25.02 28.33
N ALA A 444 7.18 -24.59 29.22
CA ALA A 444 7.79 -23.26 29.20
C ALA A 444 8.64 -23.07 27.95
N LEU A 445 9.38 -24.12 27.55
CA LEU A 445 10.25 -24.09 26.38
C LEU A 445 9.46 -23.93 25.07
N THR A 446 8.34 -24.62 24.91
CA THR A 446 7.47 -24.47 23.73
C THR A 446 6.99 -23.04 23.55
N THR A 447 6.51 -22.41 24.63
CA THR A 447 6.07 -21.00 24.62
C THR A 447 7.25 -20.04 24.34
N ALA A 448 8.42 -20.31 24.91
CA ALA A 448 9.62 -19.48 24.67
C ALA A 448 10.11 -19.58 23.24
N LEU A 449 10.07 -20.76 22.62
CA LEU A 449 10.45 -20.97 21.21
C LEU A 449 9.47 -20.31 20.23
N ASP A 450 8.23 -20.08 20.63
CA ASP A 450 7.24 -19.48 19.73
C ASP A 450 7.50 -18.00 19.49
N THR A 451 7.74 -17.22 20.54
CA THR A 451 7.97 -15.76 20.40
C THR A 451 8.88 -15.23 21.51
N LEU A 452 9.62 -14.14 21.26
CA LEU A 452 10.37 -13.43 22.30
C LEU A 452 9.45 -12.90 23.42
N GLY A 453 8.23 -12.45 23.08
CA GLY A 453 7.21 -12.05 24.08
C GLY A 453 6.80 -13.22 24.98
N GLY A 454 6.61 -14.40 24.40
CA GLY A 454 6.36 -15.64 25.13
C GLY A 454 7.55 -16.02 26.04
N ALA A 455 8.77 -15.95 25.53
CA ALA A 455 9.99 -16.18 26.31
C ALA A 455 10.09 -15.22 27.51
N SER A 456 9.77 -13.93 27.32
CA SER A 456 9.76 -12.93 28.39
C SER A 456 8.70 -13.23 29.45
N ALA A 457 7.48 -13.62 29.04
CA ALA A 457 6.41 -13.98 29.95
C ALA A 457 6.74 -15.23 30.80
N VAL A 458 7.31 -16.26 30.16
CA VAL A 458 7.74 -17.49 30.83
C VAL A 458 8.92 -17.22 31.77
N ALA A 459 9.93 -16.46 31.34
CA ALA A 459 11.08 -16.12 32.16
C ALA A 459 10.68 -15.40 33.46
N GLY A 460 9.64 -14.55 33.43
CA GLY A 460 9.11 -13.88 34.61
C GLY A 460 8.39 -14.80 35.61
N ARG A 461 7.99 -16.02 35.19
CA ARG A 461 7.33 -17.03 36.04
C ARG A 461 8.31 -18.05 36.62
N LEU A 462 9.51 -18.16 36.06
CA LEU A 462 10.55 -19.09 36.48
C LEU A 462 11.42 -18.49 37.59
N PRO A 463 12.12 -19.32 38.41
CA PRO A 463 13.14 -18.84 39.31
C PRO A 463 14.19 -18.01 38.56
N ALA A 464 14.67 -16.93 39.16
CA ALA A 464 15.61 -16.01 38.51
C ALA A 464 16.89 -16.70 37.97
N SER A 465 17.35 -17.78 38.60
CA SER A 465 18.49 -18.57 38.14
C SER A 465 18.27 -19.29 36.80
N VAL A 466 17.01 -19.52 36.39
CA VAL A 466 16.64 -20.16 35.13
C VAL A 466 16.02 -19.14 34.17
N GLY A 467 15.14 -18.26 34.69
CA GLY A 467 14.42 -17.30 33.87
C GLY A 467 15.31 -16.23 33.24
N GLN A 468 16.29 -15.68 34.00
CA GLN A 468 17.20 -14.66 33.44
C GLN A 468 18.09 -15.20 32.31
N PRO A 469 18.77 -16.36 32.44
CA PRO A 469 19.52 -16.96 31.33
C PRO A 469 18.62 -17.27 30.11
N LEU A 470 17.38 -17.75 30.32
CA LEU A 470 16.45 -18.00 29.23
C LEU A 470 16.06 -16.71 28.48
N LEU A 471 15.77 -15.63 29.21
CA LEU A 471 15.44 -14.34 28.62
C LEU A 471 16.63 -13.78 27.82
N GLN A 472 17.83 -13.87 28.37
CA GLN A 472 19.04 -13.41 27.70
C GLN A 472 19.30 -14.20 26.41
N ALA A 473 19.22 -15.54 26.46
CA ALA A 473 19.35 -16.39 25.27
C ALA A 473 18.29 -16.07 24.21
N ALA A 474 17.05 -15.79 24.62
CA ALA A 474 15.97 -15.40 23.73
C ALA A 474 16.21 -14.02 23.10
N GLN A 475 16.72 -13.04 23.84
CA GLN A 475 17.08 -11.71 23.31
C GLN A 475 18.23 -11.79 22.30
N ASP A 476 19.25 -12.61 22.55
CA ASP A 476 20.38 -12.84 21.65
C ASP A 476 19.91 -13.56 20.36
N ALA A 477 19.03 -14.55 20.50
CA ALA A 477 18.43 -15.26 19.37
C ALA A 477 17.57 -14.32 18.51
N PHE A 478 16.79 -13.43 19.12
CA PHE A 478 15.96 -12.44 18.41
C PHE A 478 16.83 -11.40 17.69
N THR A 479 17.87 -10.92 18.33
CA THR A 479 18.85 -10.00 17.74
C THR A 479 19.51 -10.63 16.51
N THR A 480 19.84 -11.92 16.56
CA THR A 480 20.35 -12.68 15.42
C THR A 480 19.32 -12.75 14.29
N GLY A 481 18.06 -13.01 14.61
CA GLY A 481 16.95 -12.98 13.64
C GLY A 481 16.80 -11.62 12.95
N LEU A 482 16.81 -10.53 13.72
CA LEU A 482 16.76 -9.15 13.20
C LEU A 482 17.96 -8.86 12.26
N ARG A 483 19.18 -9.22 12.66
CA ARG A 483 20.39 -8.99 11.87
C ARG A 483 20.35 -9.70 10.52
N VAL A 484 19.97 -10.98 10.49
CA VAL A 484 19.89 -11.76 9.25
C VAL A 484 18.77 -11.24 8.37
N THR A 485 17.59 -10.94 8.92
CA THR A 485 16.48 -10.37 8.17
C THR A 485 16.83 -9.02 7.57
N ALA A 486 17.53 -8.16 8.31
CA ALA A 486 18.02 -6.87 7.82
C ALA A 486 19.06 -7.05 6.70
N ALA A 487 20.01 -7.99 6.85
CA ALA A 487 21.00 -8.28 5.82
C ALA A 487 20.38 -8.81 4.53
N VAL A 488 19.42 -9.74 4.61
CA VAL A 488 18.66 -10.24 3.45
C VAL A 488 17.91 -9.09 2.77
N SER A 489 17.23 -8.25 3.54
CA SER A 489 16.50 -7.08 3.05
C SER A 489 17.44 -6.06 2.36
N ALA A 490 18.67 -5.86 2.89
CA ALA A 490 19.68 -5.01 2.28
C ALA A 490 20.10 -5.52 0.89
N VAL A 491 20.33 -6.83 0.77
CA VAL A 491 20.66 -7.45 -0.53
C VAL A 491 19.49 -7.31 -1.52
N VAL A 492 18.26 -7.56 -1.08
CA VAL A 492 17.06 -7.42 -1.93
C VAL A 492 16.90 -5.96 -2.39
N ALA A 493 17.08 -4.96 -1.50
CA ALA A 493 17.01 -3.55 -1.87
C ALA A 493 18.08 -3.19 -2.92
N LEU A 494 19.31 -3.68 -2.75
CA LEU A 494 20.39 -3.46 -3.70
C LEU A 494 20.12 -4.12 -5.06
N MET A 495 19.61 -5.35 -5.06
CA MET A 495 19.25 -6.05 -6.31
C MET A 495 18.16 -5.31 -7.11
N VAL A 496 17.22 -4.66 -6.45
CA VAL A 496 16.15 -3.89 -7.12
C VAL A 496 16.65 -2.53 -7.61
N SER A 497 17.67 -1.95 -7.00
CA SER A 497 18.23 -0.66 -7.40
C SER A 497 18.72 -0.65 -8.86
N VAL A 498 19.37 -1.74 -9.30
CA VAL A 498 19.96 -1.86 -10.63
C VAL A 498 18.93 -1.86 -11.75
N PRO A 499 17.92 -2.77 -11.78
CA PRO A 499 16.90 -2.75 -12.83
C PRO A 499 16.05 -1.48 -12.79
N ALA A 500 15.82 -0.85 -11.62
CA ALA A 500 15.15 0.43 -11.52
C ALA A 500 15.94 1.53 -12.28
N VAL A 501 17.25 1.64 -12.04
CA VAL A 501 18.11 2.58 -12.80
C VAL A 501 18.09 2.26 -14.28
N MET A 502 18.35 1.02 -14.66
CA MET A 502 18.52 0.62 -16.07
C MET A 502 17.25 0.85 -16.90
N THR A 503 16.09 0.54 -16.34
CA THR A 503 14.81 0.61 -17.08
C THR A 503 14.23 2.03 -17.07
N LEU A 504 14.34 2.74 -15.93
CA LEU A 504 13.70 4.04 -15.75
C LEU A 504 14.61 5.22 -16.13
N ARG A 505 15.89 4.98 -16.46
CA ARG A 505 16.84 6.03 -16.93
C ARG A 505 16.42 6.72 -18.23
N GLY A 506 15.60 6.06 -19.05
CA GLY A 506 15.08 6.60 -20.31
C GLY A 506 13.96 7.62 -20.14
N ILE A 507 13.41 7.79 -18.94
CA ILE A 507 12.36 8.77 -18.63
C ILE A 507 13.02 10.12 -18.41
N ALA A 508 12.60 11.14 -19.19
CA ALA A 508 13.13 12.50 -19.07
C ALA A 508 12.73 13.15 -17.73
N PRO A 509 13.56 14.07 -17.18
CA PRO A 509 13.15 14.93 -16.07
C PRO A 509 11.93 15.78 -16.44
N ARG A 510 11.09 16.11 -15.48
CA ARG A 510 9.80 16.81 -15.71
C ARG A 510 9.94 18.21 -16.32
N ASP A 511 11.03 18.93 -16.01
CA ASP A 511 11.31 20.26 -16.58
C ASP A 511 11.57 20.24 -18.09
N GLN A 512 11.94 19.08 -18.67
CA GLN A 512 12.17 18.94 -20.11
C GLN A 512 10.88 18.64 -20.90
N GLU A 513 9.84 18.04 -20.25
CA GLU A 513 8.54 17.81 -20.90
C GLU A 513 7.74 19.11 -21.07
N THR A 514 7.87 20.04 -20.12
CA THR A 514 7.19 21.35 -20.17
C THR A 514 7.87 22.32 -21.16
N SER A 515 9.09 22.04 -21.58
CA SER A 515 9.90 22.91 -22.46
C SER A 515 9.86 22.48 -23.94
N GLN A 516 9.21 21.37 -24.30
CA GLN A 516 8.99 21.05 -25.70
C GLN A 516 7.84 21.92 -26.23
N PRO A 517 8.10 22.83 -27.22
CA PRO A 517 7.01 23.56 -27.84
C PRO A 517 6.09 22.53 -28.50
N VAL A 518 4.79 22.67 -28.28
CA VAL A 518 3.78 21.95 -29.04
C VAL A 518 4.12 22.15 -30.50
N SER A 519 4.59 21.10 -31.15
CA SER A 519 4.84 21.13 -32.60
C SER A 519 3.48 21.36 -33.26
N THR A 520 3.22 22.61 -33.61
CA THR A 520 2.15 23.03 -34.50
C THR A 520 2.47 22.54 -35.93
N THR A 521 2.26 21.26 -36.14
CA THR A 521 2.25 20.69 -37.49
C THR A 521 0.90 20.03 -37.68
N GLN A 522 -0.05 20.85 -38.07
CA GLN A 522 -1.19 20.58 -38.99
C GLN A 522 -2.24 21.70 -38.86
N ALA A 523 -1.84 22.90 -39.31
CA ALA A 523 -2.82 23.83 -39.84
C ALA A 523 -2.90 23.58 -41.35
N GLY A 524 -3.76 22.63 -41.72
CA GLY A 524 -4.16 22.47 -43.09
C GLY A 524 -4.83 23.76 -43.59
N GLY A 525 -4.28 24.34 -44.67
CA GLY A 525 -4.75 25.56 -45.26
C GLY A 525 -6.20 25.47 -45.70
N VAL A 526 -6.97 26.39 -45.22
CA VAL A 526 -8.26 26.79 -45.83
C VAL A 526 -7.93 27.79 -46.93
N PRO A 527 -8.36 27.58 -48.18
CA PRO A 527 -8.19 28.58 -49.21
C PRO A 527 -9.10 29.78 -48.98
N GLY A 528 -8.51 30.91 -48.61
CA GLY A 528 -9.25 32.19 -48.53
C GLY A 528 -9.57 32.72 -49.92
N THR A 529 -10.83 33.05 -50.10
CA THR A 529 -11.35 33.88 -51.20
C THR A 529 -10.84 35.30 -51.06
N SER A 530 -10.06 35.79 -52.05
CA SER A 530 -9.91 37.22 -52.29
C SER A 530 -10.10 37.53 -53.75
N SER A 531 -11.00 38.44 -54.02
CA SER A 531 -11.44 38.99 -55.27
C SER A 531 -10.47 40.01 -55.85
N ARG A 532 -10.47 40.11 -57.22
CA ARG A 532 -10.14 41.25 -58.09
C ARG A 532 -8.72 41.43 -58.57
N GLY A 533 -8.64 41.41 -59.89
CA GLY A 533 -7.67 42.16 -60.67
C GLY A 533 -7.36 41.56 -62.02
N ALA A 534 -8.04 42.05 -63.03
CA ALA A 534 -7.92 41.98 -64.46
C ALA A 534 -6.53 41.72 -65.08
N GLY A 535 -6.50 40.97 -66.18
CA GLY A 535 -5.45 41.12 -67.18
C GLY A 535 -5.09 39.87 -67.98
N SER A 536 -5.84 39.66 -69.07
CA SER A 536 -5.46 39.34 -70.44
C SER A 536 -4.49 38.16 -70.77
N LYS A 537 -5.05 37.33 -71.61
CA LYS A 537 -4.54 36.70 -72.85
C LYS A 537 -3.80 35.36 -72.79
N SER A 538 -4.45 34.49 -73.50
CA SER A 538 -4.01 33.61 -74.59
C SER A 538 -3.33 32.29 -74.26
N GLY A 539 -3.94 31.24 -74.72
CA GLY A 539 -3.27 30.25 -75.50
C GLY A 539 -3.50 28.79 -75.08
N SER A 540 -4.42 28.18 -75.85
CA SER A 540 -4.26 26.87 -76.51
C SER A 540 -4.17 25.62 -75.64
N ALA A 541 -5.21 24.87 -75.63
CA ALA A 541 -5.47 23.63 -76.38
C ALA A 541 -5.05 22.32 -75.75
N ALA A 542 -6.04 21.50 -75.69
CA ALA A 542 -6.11 20.08 -75.98
C ALA A 542 -5.78 19.11 -74.84
N SER A 543 -6.72 18.37 -74.53
CA SER A 543 -7.24 17.10 -74.99
C SER A 543 -7.07 15.98 -73.99
N ALA A 544 -8.07 15.37 -73.68
CA ALA A 544 -8.79 14.11 -73.78
C ALA A 544 -8.84 13.37 -72.45
N ALA A 545 -10.03 13.15 -71.97
CA ALA A 545 -10.92 12.02 -72.16
C ALA A 545 -10.34 10.74 -71.55
N SER A 546 -10.96 10.09 -70.69
CA SER A 546 -12.15 9.20 -70.66
C SER A 546 -11.97 8.29 -69.44
N THR A 547 -12.84 7.76 -68.76
CA THR A 547 -14.18 7.21 -68.82
C THR A 547 -14.37 6.17 -67.70
N TRP A 548 -15.52 6.23 -67.11
CA TRP A 548 -16.34 5.09 -66.64
C TRP A 548 -15.79 4.20 -65.50
N SER A 549 -16.62 3.59 -64.56
CA SER A 549 -18.07 3.52 -64.32
C SER A 549 -18.30 2.82 -62.99
N ARG A 550 -19.30 3.30 -62.26
CA ARG A 550 -20.43 2.58 -61.62
C ARG A 550 -20.24 1.13 -61.20
N ARG A 551 -20.55 0.80 -59.94
CA ARG A 551 -21.79 0.07 -59.55
C ARG A 551 -21.81 -0.29 -58.05
N THR A 552 -22.80 0.21 -57.33
CA THR A 552 -23.57 -0.46 -56.27
C THR A 552 -24.66 -1.32 -56.97
N PRO A 553 -25.43 -2.24 -56.32
CA PRO A 553 -25.89 -2.29 -54.93
C PRO A 553 -26.13 -3.70 -54.30
N MET A 554 -26.51 -3.70 -53.00
CA MET A 554 -27.47 -4.56 -52.28
C MET A 554 -27.48 -6.09 -52.43
N ARG A 555 -27.49 -6.79 -51.30
CA ARG A 555 -28.63 -7.64 -50.89
C ARG A 555 -28.58 -8.11 -49.43
N LYS A 556 -29.68 -7.91 -48.75
CA LYS A 556 -30.17 -8.56 -47.52
C LYS A 556 -30.25 -10.10 -47.69
N ARG A 557 -30.00 -10.84 -46.61
CA ARG A 557 -30.87 -11.98 -46.23
C ARG A 557 -30.74 -12.26 -44.72
N ILE A 558 -31.82 -12.18 -44.11
CA ILE A 558 -32.56 -12.76 -43.03
C ILE A 558 -32.56 -14.30 -43.15
N ALA A 559 -32.34 -15.00 -42.01
CA ALA A 559 -33.21 -15.98 -41.37
C ALA A 559 -32.45 -17.04 -40.60
N SER A 560 -32.79 -17.13 -39.34
CA SER A 560 -33.25 -18.30 -38.55
C SER A 560 -32.29 -19.48 -38.33
N ARG A 561 -31.80 -19.63 -37.12
CA ARG A 561 -32.27 -20.58 -36.08
C ARG A 561 -31.69 -20.20 -34.74
#